data_72c2da8e20af2b9a7505dcb5f042bfc0
#
_entry.id   72c2da8e20af2b9a7505dcb5f042bfc0
#
_cell.length_a   1.000
_cell.length_b   1.000
_cell.length_c   1.000
_cell.angle_alpha   90.00
_cell.angle_beta   90.00
_cell.angle_gamma   90.00
#
_symmetry.space_group_name_H-M   'P 1'
#
loop_
_entity.id
_entity.type
_entity.pdbx_description
1 polymer ?
#
loop_
_entity_poly.entity_id
_entity_poly.type
_entity_poly.pdbx_seq_one_letter_code
_entity_poly.pdbx_strand_id
1 'polypeptide(L)'
;MSSKNFYITTTLPYVNAEPHLGHALEFVRADTVARYKKLQGYEVFFNTGTDEHGSKIQERAIEQGVDPQVYVDEYVVKFKDLKEVLGLSSDLHFIRTTD
;
A
#
# COMPACT_ATOMS: atom_id res chain seq x y z
N MET A 1 -30.55 -4.81 -10.82
CA MET A 1 -29.40 -5.43 -11.49
C MET A 1 -28.40 -5.83 -10.44
N SER A 2 -28.07 -7.11 -10.41
CA SER A 2 -27.08 -7.57 -9.44
C SER A 2 -25.68 -7.18 -9.93
N SER A 3 -24.96 -6.45 -9.12
CA SER A 3 -23.56 -6.14 -9.39
C SER A 3 -22.70 -7.33 -8.96
N LYS A 4 -21.65 -7.60 -9.72
CA LYS A 4 -20.62 -8.56 -9.33
C LYS A 4 -19.56 -7.84 -8.51
N ASN A 5 -19.07 -8.53 -7.50
CA ASN A 5 -18.03 -7.99 -6.64
C ASN A 5 -16.65 -8.52 -7.07
N PHE A 6 -15.66 -7.66 -7.03
CA PHE A 6 -14.28 -8.01 -7.31
C PHE A 6 -13.37 -7.42 -6.24
N TYR A 7 -12.61 -8.28 -5.60
CA TYR A 7 -11.66 -7.87 -4.58
C TYR A 7 -10.24 -8.04 -5.11
N ILE A 8 -9.43 -7.01 -4.98
CA ILE A 8 -8.03 -7.03 -5.38
C ILE A 8 -7.17 -6.37 -4.30
N THR A 9 -6.04 -6.98 -4.02
CA THR A 9 -5.06 -6.44 -3.08
C THR A 9 -3.66 -6.63 -3.64
N THR A 10 -2.75 -5.77 -3.21
CA THR A 10 -1.31 -5.96 -3.44
C THR A 10 -0.71 -6.70 -2.26
N THR A 11 0.56 -7.10 -2.37
CA THR A 11 1.32 -7.40 -1.17
C THR A 11 1.45 -6.13 -0.35
N LEU A 12 1.54 -6.26 0.97
CA LEU A 12 1.76 -5.13 1.86
C LEU A 12 3.27 -4.93 2.02
N PRO A 13 3.85 -3.89 1.39
CA PRO A 13 5.29 -3.67 1.47
C PRO A 13 5.78 -3.54 2.90
N TYR A 14 6.94 -4.11 3.17
CA TYR A 14 7.59 -4.02 4.47
C TYR A 14 8.22 -2.64 4.62
N VAL A 15 7.88 -1.95 5.73
CA VAL A 15 8.29 -0.55 5.93
C VAL A 15 9.67 -0.50 6.61
N ASN A 16 10.69 -1.10 5.99
CA ASN A 16 12.06 -1.05 6.49
C ASN A 16 12.96 -0.11 5.68
N ALA A 17 12.44 0.47 4.60
CA ALA A 17 13.14 1.38 3.72
C ALA A 17 12.15 2.15 2.87
N GLU A 18 12.65 3.06 2.03
CA GLU A 18 11.81 3.81 1.11
C GLU A 18 11.21 2.91 0.02
N PRO A 19 10.05 3.29 -0.55
CA PRO A 19 9.49 2.59 -1.70
C PRO A 19 10.48 2.60 -2.88
N HIS A 20 10.42 1.55 -3.68
CA HIS A 20 11.24 1.46 -4.88
C HIS A 20 10.38 1.10 -6.10
N LEU A 21 11.03 1.02 -7.27
CA LEU A 21 10.35 0.80 -8.55
C LEU A 21 9.51 -0.50 -8.56
N GLY A 22 9.96 -1.55 -7.88
CA GLY A 22 9.20 -2.79 -7.77
C GLY A 22 7.86 -2.60 -7.09
N HIS A 23 7.80 -1.80 -6.04
CA HIS A 23 6.55 -1.43 -5.37
C HIS A 23 5.63 -0.66 -6.31
N ALA A 24 6.19 0.32 -7.03
CA ALA A 24 5.42 1.12 -7.98
C ALA A 24 4.80 0.24 -9.07
N LEU A 25 5.57 -0.70 -9.62
CA LEU A 25 5.10 -1.61 -10.66
C LEU A 25 3.92 -2.45 -10.18
N GLU A 26 4.02 -3.02 -8.97
CA GLU A 26 2.94 -3.82 -8.40
C GLU A 26 1.67 -3.02 -8.20
N PHE A 27 1.81 -1.81 -7.65
CA PHE A 27 0.66 -0.94 -7.39
C PHE A 27 -0.04 -0.53 -8.69
N VAL A 28 0.72 -0.16 -9.71
CA VAL A 28 0.15 0.22 -11.00
C VAL A 28 -0.55 -0.95 -11.68
N ARG A 29 0.01 -2.15 -11.60
CA ARG A 29 -0.61 -3.36 -12.14
C ARG A 29 -1.94 -3.65 -11.47
N ALA A 30 -1.98 -3.62 -10.14
CA ALA A 30 -3.20 -3.85 -9.39
C ALA A 30 -4.25 -2.78 -9.69
N ASP A 31 -3.85 -1.52 -9.76
CA ASP A 31 -4.75 -0.42 -10.08
C ASP A 31 -5.33 -0.56 -11.50
N THR A 32 -4.53 -1.00 -12.45
CA THR A 32 -4.98 -1.24 -13.82
C THR A 32 -6.06 -2.31 -13.86
N VAL A 33 -5.87 -3.41 -13.13
CA VAL A 33 -6.88 -4.47 -13.04
C VAL A 33 -8.15 -3.95 -12.37
N ALA A 34 -8.02 -3.17 -11.30
CA ALA A 34 -9.17 -2.60 -10.60
C ALA A 34 -9.99 -1.71 -11.53
N ARG A 35 -9.34 -0.83 -12.28
CA ARG A 35 -10.00 0.06 -13.24
C ARG A 35 -10.70 -0.71 -14.35
N TYR A 36 -10.05 -1.73 -14.86
CA TYR A 36 -10.61 -2.58 -15.90
C TYR A 36 -11.89 -3.26 -15.43
N LYS A 37 -11.86 -3.82 -14.21
CA LYS A 37 -13.04 -4.48 -13.64
C LYS A 37 -14.19 -3.49 -13.41
N LYS A 38 -13.90 -2.27 -13.00
CA LYS A 38 -14.93 -1.22 -12.88
C LYS A 38 -15.58 -0.94 -14.23
N LEU A 39 -14.80 -0.86 -15.31
CA LEU A 39 -15.33 -0.65 -16.65
C LEU A 39 -16.21 -1.81 -17.11
N GLN A 40 -15.99 -3.02 -16.61
CA GLN A 40 -16.82 -4.18 -16.89
C GLN A 40 -18.10 -4.24 -16.05
N GLY A 41 -18.31 -3.27 -15.16
CA GLY A 41 -19.49 -3.19 -14.30
C GLY A 41 -19.36 -3.90 -12.97
N TYR A 42 -18.14 -4.32 -12.58
CA TYR A 42 -17.91 -4.91 -11.27
C TYR A 42 -17.88 -3.82 -10.20
N GLU A 43 -18.37 -4.18 -9.02
CA GLU A 43 -18.12 -3.38 -7.83
C GLU A 43 -16.78 -3.84 -7.25
N VAL A 44 -15.78 -2.93 -7.25
CA VAL A 44 -14.40 -3.28 -6.95
C VAL A 44 -14.00 -2.76 -5.58
N PHE A 45 -13.46 -3.66 -4.75
CA PHE A 45 -12.77 -3.29 -3.52
C PHE A 45 -11.27 -3.48 -3.75
N PHE A 46 -10.54 -2.37 -3.81
CA PHE A 46 -9.09 -2.36 -4.03
C PHE A 46 -8.41 -1.92 -2.75
N ASN A 47 -7.49 -2.74 -2.28
CA ASN A 47 -6.83 -2.56 -1.01
C ASN A 47 -5.33 -2.77 -1.13
N THR A 48 -4.56 -1.89 -0.50
CA THR A 48 -3.13 -2.05 -0.30
C THR A 48 -2.79 -1.61 1.12
N GLY A 49 -1.52 -1.53 1.44
CA GLY A 49 -1.12 -1.09 2.77
C GLY A 49 0.36 -1.28 3.00
N THR A 50 0.73 -1.33 4.27
CA THR A 50 2.12 -1.51 4.68
C THR A 50 2.20 -2.56 5.78
N ASP A 51 3.27 -3.36 5.75
CA ASP A 51 3.61 -4.28 6.82
C ASP A 51 4.59 -3.58 7.76
N GLU A 52 4.16 -3.33 8.99
CA GLU A 52 4.87 -2.46 9.92
C GLU A 52 5.45 -3.20 11.13
N HIS A 53 5.42 -4.53 11.11
CA HIS A 53 5.96 -5.35 12.19
C HIS A 53 7.20 -6.12 11.73
N GLY A 54 8.11 -6.34 12.67
CA GLY A 54 9.27 -7.18 12.42
C GLY A 54 10.56 -6.64 13.03
N SER A 55 11.52 -7.53 13.22
CA SER A 55 12.80 -7.22 13.85
C SER A 55 13.65 -6.23 13.04
N LYS A 56 13.58 -6.30 11.71
CA LYS A 56 14.35 -5.38 10.86
C LYS A 56 13.91 -3.94 11.01
N ILE A 57 12.62 -3.70 11.19
CA ILE A 57 12.11 -2.34 11.45
C ILE A 57 12.63 -1.84 12.79
N GLN A 58 12.60 -2.69 13.82
CA GLN A 58 13.11 -2.34 15.13
C GLN A 58 14.60 -2.02 15.10
N GLU A 59 15.38 -2.85 14.41
CA GLU A 59 16.81 -2.64 14.25
C GLU A 59 17.13 -1.31 13.55
N ARG A 60 16.40 -1.00 12.48
CA ARG A 60 16.57 0.25 11.73
C ARG A 60 16.23 1.46 12.58
N ALA A 61 15.15 1.37 13.36
CA ALA A 61 14.75 2.45 14.27
C ALA A 61 15.83 2.71 15.33
N ILE A 62 16.40 1.65 15.90
CA ILE A 62 17.48 1.76 16.90
C ILE A 62 18.71 2.41 16.27
N GLU A 63 19.10 2.02 15.07
CA GLU A 63 20.24 2.61 14.35
C GLU A 63 20.08 4.10 14.16
N GLN A 64 18.85 4.56 13.91
CA GLN A 64 18.54 5.98 13.72
C GLN A 64 18.24 6.72 15.03
N GLY A 65 18.21 6.00 16.15
CA GLY A 65 17.95 6.60 17.45
C GLY A 65 16.52 7.08 17.63
N VAL A 66 15.54 6.44 16.94
CA VAL A 66 14.13 6.82 17.04
C VAL A 66 13.29 5.64 17.54
N ASP A 67 12.09 5.95 18.03
CA ASP A 67 11.12 4.96 18.44
C ASP A 67 10.64 4.19 17.21
N PRO A 68 10.48 2.84 17.29
CA PRO A 68 9.97 2.06 16.14
C PRO A 68 8.66 2.57 15.55
N GLN A 69 7.72 3.04 16.38
CA GLN A 69 6.46 3.59 15.89
C GLN A 69 6.69 4.87 15.09
N VAL A 70 7.58 5.75 15.55
CA VAL A 70 7.94 6.97 14.83
C VAL A 70 8.61 6.62 13.49
N TYR A 71 9.48 5.63 13.48
CA TYR A 71 10.14 5.17 12.27
C TYR A 71 9.14 4.70 11.22
N VAL A 72 8.21 3.81 11.59
CA VAL A 72 7.21 3.30 10.64
C VAL A 72 6.25 4.39 10.17
N ASP A 73 5.84 5.30 11.07
CA ASP A 73 4.96 6.41 10.70
C ASP A 73 5.59 7.29 9.62
N GLU A 74 6.89 7.55 9.73
CA GLU A 74 7.63 8.33 8.75
C GLU A 74 7.66 7.65 7.37
N TYR A 75 7.96 6.35 7.32
CA TYR A 75 8.06 5.63 6.05
C TYR A 75 6.70 5.30 5.45
N VAL A 76 5.67 5.11 6.25
CA VAL A 76 4.31 4.90 5.75
C VAL A 76 3.85 6.06 4.89
N VAL A 77 4.16 7.30 5.29
CA VAL A 77 3.81 8.48 4.49
C VAL A 77 4.39 8.39 3.09
N LYS A 78 5.61 7.90 2.95
CA LYS A 78 6.26 7.74 1.64
C LYS A 78 5.54 6.72 0.76
N PHE A 79 5.04 5.62 1.34
CA PHE A 79 4.23 4.65 0.60
C PHE A 79 2.86 5.21 0.24
N LYS A 80 2.22 5.96 1.13
CA LYS A 80 0.94 6.62 0.83
C LYS A 80 1.08 7.63 -0.30
N ASP A 81 2.18 8.35 -0.36
CA ASP A 81 2.41 9.35 -1.40
C ASP A 81 2.48 8.72 -2.80
N LEU A 82 2.80 7.44 -2.91
CA LEU A 82 2.79 6.74 -4.19
C LEU A 82 1.41 6.77 -4.86
N LYS A 83 0.34 6.81 -4.08
CA LYS A 83 -1.02 6.90 -4.61
C LYS A 83 -1.17 8.11 -5.54
N GLU A 84 -0.67 9.27 -5.12
CA GLU A 84 -0.75 10.49 -5.91
C GLU A 84 0.27 10.52 -7.04
N VAL A 85 1.52 10.14 -6.73
CA VAL A 85 2.61 10.15 -7.72
C VAL A 85 2.31 9.24 -8.90
N LEU A 86 1.73 8.07 -8.66
CA LEU A 86 1.42 7.09 -9.70
C LEU A 86 0.02 7.25 -10.29
N GLY A 87 -0.79 8.17 -9.77
CA GLY A 87 -2.15 8.38 -10.25
C GLY A 87 -3.06 7.20 -9.98
N LEU A 88 -2.90 6.53 -8.84
CA LEU A 88 -3.73 5.39 -8.47
C LEU A 88 -5.18 5.80 -8.20
N SER A 89 -6.09 4.84 -8.24
CA SER A 89 -7.52 5.09 -8.03
C SER A 89 -7.79 5.80 -6.70
N SER A 90 -8.66 6.80 -6.72
CA SER A 90 -8.96 7.62 -5.53
C SER A 90 -9.66 6.83 -4.43
N ASP A 91 -10.36 5.75 -4.79
CA ASP A 91 -11.08 4.89 -3.85
C ASP A 91 -10.24 3.73 -3.31
N LEU A 92 -8.95 3.72 -3.58
CA LEU A 92 -8.01 2.75 -3.03
C LEU A 92 -8.00 2.84 -1.50
N HIS A 93 -8.19 1.70 -0.85
CA HIS A 93 -8.07 1.59 0.61
C HIS A 93 -6.63 1.33 0.99
N PHE A 94 -6.18 2.00 2.04
CA PHE A 94 -4.82 1.83 2.56
C PHE A 94 -4.87 1.33 3.99
N ILE A 95 -4.33 0.15 4.23
CA ILE A 95 -4.33 -0.50 5.54
C ILE A 95 -2.92 -0.51 6.12
N ARG A 96 -2.83 -0.22 7.40
CA ARG A 96 -1.60 -0.33 8.18
C ARG A 96 -1.71 -1.50 9.13
N THR A 97 -0.66 -2.33 9.22
CA THR A 97 -0.70 -3.48 10.12
C THR A 97 -0.64 -3.08 11.60
N THR A 98 -0.32 -1.81 11.88
CA THR A 98 -0.36 -1.27 13.26
C THR A 98 -1.71 -0.66 13.63
N ASP A 99 -2.66 -0.61 12.71
CA ASP A 99 -4.00 -0.09 12.98
C ASP A 99 -4.83 -1.07 13.82
#